data_bed84bf5b8ab998d9e3d1af98e8191c0
#
_entry.id   bed84bf5b8ab998d9e3d1af98e8191c0
#
_cell.length_a   1.000
_cell.length_b   1.000
_cell.length_c   1.000
_cell.angle_alpha   90.00
_cell.angle_beta   90.00
_cell.angle_gamma   90.00
#
_symmetry.space_group_name_H-M   'P 1'
#
loop_
_entity.id
_entity.type
_entity.pdbx_description
1 polymer ?
#
loop_
_entity_poly.entity_id
_entity_poly.type
_entity_poly.pdbx_seq_one_letter_code
_entity_poly.pdbx_strand_id
1 'polypeptide(L)'
;MVLSVSERTFTQEVLQSPIPVLVNFEAPWCGLCRIIHPLLLQFNAQCGEQIKLVGVNADDNFKLANTYRLKSLPTLILVENGIIRHRLEGFRGKEDLRLALEEIKLTYNNRSQTYNNLTTADLEYRSA
;
A
#
# COMPACT_ATOMS: atom_id res chain seq x y z
N MET A 1 -3.86 10.84 9.20
CA MET A 1 -3.23 9.93 10.17
C MET A 1 -3.15 8.53 9.57
N VAL A 2 -2.02 7.89 9.72
CA VAL A 2 -1.81 6.53 9.21
C VAL A 2 -2.14 5.51 10.29
N LEU A 3 -2.94 4.50 9.97
CA LEU A 3 -3.28 3.44 10.90
C LEU A 3 -2.06 2.58 11.20
N SER A 4 -1.77 2.35 12.47
CA SER A 4 -0.72 1.45 12.90
C SER A 4 -1.28 0.04 13.02
N VAL A 5 -0.61 -0.93 12.40
CA VAL A 5 -1.05 -2.34 12.36
C VAL A 5 0.05 -3.21 12.99
N SER A 6 -0.38 -4.19 13.77
CA SER A 6 0.49 -5.16 14.42
C SER A 6 0.16 -6.57 13.97
N GLU A 7 0.92 -7.54 14.46
CA GLU A 7 0.64 -8.98 14.24
C GLU A 7 -0.78 -9.36 14.61
N ARG A 8 -1.34 -8.71 15.64
CA ARG A 8 -2.71 -9.00 16.12
C ARG A 8 -3.78 -8.52 15.15
N THR A 9 -3.52 -7.42 14.43
CA THR A 9 -4.53 -6.77 13.60
C THR A 9 -4.28 -6.93 12.11
N PHE A 10 -3.16 -7.51 11.71
CA PHE A 10 -2.73 -7.59 10.32
C PHE A 10 -3.73 -8.35 9.45
N THR A 11 -4.20 -9.50 9.90
CA THR A 11 -5.17 -10.29 9.12
C THR A 11 -6.43 -9.48 8.84
N GLN A 12 -7.00 -8.87 9.87
CA GLN A 12 -8.23 -8.10 9.74
C GLN A 12 -8.04 -6.83 8.91
N GLU A 13 -6.98 -6.07 9.19
CA GLU A 13 -6.78 -4.76 8.60
C GLU A 13 -6.17 -4.81 7.20
N VAL A 14 -5.43 -5.86 6.88
CA VAL A 14 -4.70 -5.98 5.61
C VAL A 14 -5.26 -7.11 4.75
N LEU A 15 -5.21 -8.34 5.25
CA LEU A 15 -5.55 -9.51 4.43
C LEU A 15 -7.03 -9.62 4.13
N GLN A 16 -7.89 -9.15 5.04
CA GLN A 16 -9.35 -9.17 4.90
C GLN A 16 -9.92 -7.82 4.49
N SER A 17 -9.08 -6.86 4.14
CA SER A 17 -9.55 -5.54 3.74
C SER A 17 -10.35 -5.61 2.43
N PRO A 18 -11.51 -4.90 2.35
CA PRO A 18 -12.30 -4.84 1.12
C PRO A 18 -11.66 -3.99 0.02
N ILE A 19 -10.68 -3.18 0.36
CA ILE A 19 -9.94 -2.35 -0.60
C ILE A 19 -8.45 -2.69 -0.53
N PRO A 20 -7.67 -2.36 -1.58
CA PRO A 20 -6.22 -2.56 -1.54
C PRO A 20 -5.57 -1.82 -0.36
N VAL A 21 -4.52 -2.41 0.20
CA VAL A 21 -3.80 -1.85 1.34
C VAL A 21 -2.33 -1.71 0.99
N LEU A 22 -1.81 -0.49 1.15
CA LEU A 22 -0.38 -0.23 1.07
C LEU A 22 0.19 -0.32 2.47
N VAL A 23 1.02 -1.34 2.71
CA VAL A 23 1.64 -1.60 4.01
C VAL A 23 3.06 -1.05 4.01
N ASN A 24 3.34 -0.13 4.91
CA ASN A 24 4.68 0.43 5.08
C ASN A 24 5.34 -0.20 6.31
N PHE A 25 6.36 -1.03 6.07
CA PHE A 25 7.20 -1.56 7.15
C PHE A 25 8.30 -0.55 7.43
N GLU A 26 8.36 -0.08 8.66
CA GLU A 26 9.26 0.98 9.10
C GLU A 26 9.81 0.71 10.50
N ALA A 27 10.72 1.56 10.95
CA ALA A 27 11.24 1.52 12.31
C ALA A 27 11.65 2.93 12.75
N PRO A 28 11.62 3.22 14.06
CA PRO A 28 11.95 4.56 14.56
C PRO A 28 13.38 5.02 14.23
N TRP A 29 14.33 4.08 14.10
CA TRP A 29 15.73 4.38 13.79
C TRP A 29 16.01 4.60 12.30
N CYS A 30 15.04 4.33 11.45
CA CYS A 30 15.23 4.38 10.00
C CYS A 30 15.13 5.81 9.48
N GLY A 31 16.27 6.39 9.07
CA GLY A 31 16.32 7.75 8.54
C GLY A 31 15.52 7.92 7.26
N LEU A 32 15.65 6.97 6.34
CA LEU A 32 14.91 7.02 5.07
C LEU A 32 13.39 6.90 5.29
N CYS A 33 12.96 6.13 6.29
CA CYS A 33 11.54 6.06 6.65
C CYS A 33 10.98 7.43 7.01
N ARG A 34 11.75 8.24 7.74
CA ARG A 34 11.34 9.60 8.08
C ARG A 34 11.30 10.52 6.87
N ILE A 35 12.28 10.37 5.97
CA ILE A 35 12.35 11.17 4.75
C ILE A 35 11.16 10.93 3.85
N ILE A 36 10.70 9.69 3.71
CA ILE A 36 9.59 9.34 2.83
C ILE A 36 8.21 9.56 3.45
N HIS A 37 8.14 9.75 4.75
CA HIS A 37 6.85 9.88 5.47
C HIS A 37 5.93 10.95 4.88
N PRO A 38 6.41 12.17 4.55
CA PRO A 38 5.55 13.17 3.91
C PRO A 38 4.95 12.72 2.58
N LEU A 39 5.69 11.93 1.78
CA LEU A 39 5.18 11.38 0.52
C LEU A 39 4.04 10.39 0.77
N LEU A 40 4.16 9.58 1.82
CA LEU A 40 3.11 8.63 2.18
C LEU A 40 1.86 9.33 2.69
N LEU A 41 2.02 10.40 3.47
CA LEU A 41 0.87 11.20 3.92
C LEU A 41 0.15 11.86 2.74
N GLN A 42 0.92 12.37 1.78
CA GLN A 42 0.36 12.97 0.58
C GLN A 42 -0.41 11.92 -0.25
N PHE A 43 0.18 10.75 -0.42
CA PHE A 43 -0.47 9.63 -1.10
C PHE A 43 -1.79 9.26 -0.40
N ASN A 44 -1.76 9.16 0.92
CA ASN A 44 -2.96 8.85 1.71
C ASN A 44 -4.04 9.91 1.54
N ALA A 45 -3.67 11.18 1.49
CA ALA A 45 -4.62 12.27 1.27
C ALA A 45 -5.26 12.21 -0.12
N GLN A 46 -4.51 11.78 -1.13
CA GLN A 46 -4.98 11.73 -2.51
C GLN A 46 -5.74 10.43 -2.85
N CYS A 47 -5.38 9.32 -2.23
CA CYS A 47 -5.87 7.99 -2.61
C CYS A 47 -6.48 7.19 -1.45
N GLY A 48 -6.61 7.78 -0.26
CA GLY A 48 -7.01 7.05 0.95
C GLY A 48 -8.36 6.38 0.89
N GLU A 49 -9.26 6.81 0.01
CA GLU A 49 -10.56 6.18 -0.17
C GLU A 49 -10.48 4.93 -1.07
N GLN A 50 -9.46 4.86 -1.92
CA GLN A 50 -9.26 3.78 -2.88
C GLN A 50 -8.20 2.78 -2.41
N ILE A 51 -7.18 3.26 -1.70
CA ILE A 51 -6.07 2.47 -1.21
C ILE A 51 -5.81 2.87 0.24
N LYS A 52 -5.96 1.90 1.13
CA LYS A 52 -5.73 2.11 2.57
C LYS A 52 -4.23 2.09 2.86
N LEU A 53 -3.74 3.08 3.59
CA LEU A 53 -2.33 3.13 4.02
C LEU A 53 -2.23 2.70 5.48
N VAL A 54 -1.36 1.72 5.76
CA VAL A 54 -1.09 1.29 7.13
C VAL A 54 0.41 1.23 7.38
N GLY A 55 0.81 1.46 8.63
CA GLY A 55 2.20 1.35 9.06
C GLY A 55 2.40 0.16 9.98
N VAL A 56 3.52 -0.54 9.83
CA VAL A 56 3.92 -1.64 10.70
C VAL A 56 5.32 -1.35 11.21
N ASN A 57 5.49 -1.32 12.54
CA ASN A 57 6.80 -1.21 13.15
C ASN A 57 7.49 -2.58 13.10
N ALA A 58 8.52 -2.70 12.27
CA ALA A 58 9.21 -3.97 12.06
C ALA A 58 9.91 -4.47 13.32
N ASP A 59 10.36 -3.55 14.20
CA ASP A 59 11.04 -3.92 15.45
C ASP A 59 10.12 -4.63 16.44
N ASP A 60 8.84 -4.29 16.43
CA ASP A 60 7.84 -4.85 17.34
C ASP A 60 7.04 -5.99 16.74
N ASN A 61 7.29 -6.35 15.48
CA ASN A 61 6.50 -7.32 14.74
C ASN A 61 7.38 -8.29 13.95
N PHE A 62 8.21 -9.06 14.66
CA PHE A 62 9.19 -9.97 14.06
C PHE A 62 8.56 -11.05 13.17
N LYS A 63 7.39 -11.56 13.55
CA LYS A 63 6.73 -12.59 12.75
C LYS A 63 6.36 -12.05 11.38
N LEU A 64 5.82 -10.82 11.33
CA LEU A 64 5.51 -10.17 10.06
C LEU A 64 6.78 -9.88 9.25
N ALA A 65 7.82 -9.37 9.90
CA ALA A 65 9.10 -9.10 9.24
C ALA A 65 9.66 -10.37 8.60
N ASN A 66 9.60 -11.50 9.29
CA ASN A 66 10.06 -12.79 8.78
C ASN A 66 9.16 -13.33 7.68
N THR A 67 7.84 -13.23 7.87
CA THR A 67 6.86 -13.70 6.88
C THR A 67 7.07 -13.02 5.53
N TYR A 68 7.31 -11.72 5.55
CA TYR A 68 7.48 -10.92 4.34
C TYR A 68 8.95 -10.75 3.94
N ARG A 69 9.86 -11.44 4.64
CA ARG A 69 11.30 -11.50 4.32
C ARG A 69 11.91 -10.11 4.11
N LEU A 70 11.72 -9.25 5.12
CA LEU A 70 12.25 -7.90 5.06
C LEU A 70 13.78 -7.92 5.08
N LYS A 71 14.40 -7.25 4.11
CA LYS A 71 15.86 -7.11 4.00
C LYS A 71 16.33 -5.73 4.35
N SER A 72 15.49 -4.73 4.12
CA SER A 72 15.81 -3.33 4.36
C SER A 72 14.54 -2.58 4.71
N LEU A 73 14.70 -1.40 5.31
CA LEU A 73 13.59 -0.49 5.59
C LEU A 73 13.83 0.85 4.90
N PRO A 74 12.78 1.49 4.40
CA PRO A 74 11.41 1.01 4.37
C PRO A 74 11.19 -0.07 3.32
N THR A 75 10.25 -0.97 3.57
CA THR A 75 9.70 -1.88 2.56
C THR A 75 8.21 -1.68 2.54
N LEU A 76 7.64 -1.48 1.35
CA LEU A 76 6.20 -1.34 1.18
C LEU A 76 5.68 -2.49 0.33
N ILE A 77 4.52 -3.01 0.72
CA ILE A 77 3.82 -4.01 -0.09
C ILE A 77 2.39 -3.52 -0.34
N LEU A 78 1.92 -3.70 -1.56
CA LEU A 78 0.53 -3.44 -1.90
C LEU A 78 -0.21 -4.76 -1.92
N VAL A 79 -1.17 -4.93 -1.02
CA VAL A 79 -1.95 -6.16 -0.85
C VAL A 79 -3.37 -5.91 -1.31
N GLU A 80 -3.87 -6.76 -2.20
CA GLU A 80 -5.24 -6.69 -2.70
C GLU A 80 -5.87 -8.07 -2.60
N ASN A 81 -6.96 -8.19 -1.86
CA ASN A 81 -7.64 -9.47 -1.60
C ASN A 81 -6.69 -10.53 -1.03
N GLY A 82 -5.82 -10.11 -0.12
CA GLY A 82 -4.84 -11.00 0.52
C GLY A 82 -3.62 -11.35 -0.33
N ILE A 83 -3.52 -10.83 -1.55
CA ILE A 83 -2.44 -11.14 -2.49
C ILE A 83 -1.53 -9.93 -2.66
N ILE A 84 -0.21 -10.13 -2.59
CA ILE A 84 0.77 -9.07 -2.84
C ILE A 84 0.76 -8.75 -4.34
N ARG A 85 0.45 -7.50 -4.68
CA ARG A 85 0.46 -7.01 -6.06
C ARG A 85 1.74 -6.27 -6.42
N HIS A 86 2.32 -5.56 -5.45
CA HIS A 86 3.57 -4.81 -5.64
C HIS A 86 4.40 -4.91 -4.38
N ARG A 87 5.71 -4.97 -4.56
CA ARG A 87 6.68 -4.91 -3.47
C ARG A 87 7.69 -3.83 -3.81
N LEU A 88 7.80 -2.83 -2.95
CA LEU A 88 8.67 -1.67 -3.14
C LEU A 88 9.76 -1.72 -2.07
N GLU A 89 11.00 -1.93 -2.49
CA GLU A 89 12.13 -2.01 -1.56
C GLU A 89 13.42 -1.56 -2.26
N GLY A 90 14.48 -1.40 -1.51
CA GLY A 90 15.77 -1.02 -2.06
C GLY A 90 15.82 0.42 -2.56
N PHE A 91 15.11 1.32 -1.91
CA PHE A 91 15.06 2.73 -2.30
C PHE A 91 16.42 3.39 -2.13
N ARG A 92 16.84 4.16 -3.12
CA ARG A 92 18.04 5.01 -3.05
C ARG A 92 17.74 6.35 -2.39
N GLY A 93 16.48 6.77 -2.40
CA GLY A 93 16.01 8.00 -1.81
C GLY A 93 14.53 8.18 -2.07
N LYS A 94 14.01 9.35 -1.68
CA LYS A 94 12.57 9.65 -1.79
C LYS A 94 12.03 9.63 -3.21
N GLU A 95 12.88 9.93 -4.20
CA GLU A 95 12.44 9.99 -5.61
C GLU A 95 12.02 8.63 -6.14
N ASP A 96 12.73 7.57 -5.77
CA ASP A 96 12.36 6.20 -6.15
C ASP A 96 10.96 5.86 -5.65
N LEU A 97 10.66 6.22 -4.41
CA LEU A 97 9.33 6.00 -3.85
C LEU A 97 8.27 6.85 -4.53
N ARG A 98 8.59 8.13 -4.78
CA ARG A 98 7.65 9.04 -5.45
C ARG A 98 7.20 8.48 -6.78
N LEU A 99 8.15 8.00 -7.59
CA LEU A 99 7.84 7.40 -8.90
C LEU A 99 7.00 6.15 -8.76
N ALA A 100 7.33 5.29 -7.80
CA ALA A 100 6.58 4.05 -7.55
C ALA A 100 5.13 4.35 -7.12
N LEU A 101 4.93 5.34 -6.24
CA LEU A 101 3.61 5.74 -5.80
C LEU A 101 2.78 6.35 -6.94
N GLU A 102 3.42 7.14 -7.82
CA GLU A 102 2.73 7.69 -8.99
C GLU A 102 2.23 6.58 -9.91
N GLU A 103 3.03 5.54 -10.12
CA GLU A 103 2.65 4.41 -10.94
C GLU A 103 1.45 3.66 -10.36
N ILE A 104 1.46 3.41 -9.05
CA ILE A 104 0.33 2.78 -8.35
C ILE A 104 -0.91 3.65 -8.48
N LYS A 105 -0.76 4.95 -8.27
CA LYS A 105 -1.86 5.91 -8.34
C LYS A 105 -2.54 5.89 -9.72
N LEU A 106 -1.74 5.93 -10.78
CA LEU A 106 -2.25 5.88 -12.15
C LEU A 106 -3.01 4.58 -12.44
N THR A 107 -2.48 3.44 -11.98
CA THR A 107 -3.11 2.14 -12.17
C THR A 107 -4.51 2.11 -11.56
N TYR A 108 -4.66 2.56 -10.32
CA TYR A 108 -5.94 2.51 -9.62
C TYR A 108 -6.90 3.62 -10.05
N ASN A 109 -6.40 4.79 -10.41
CA ASN A 109 -7.22 5.85 -10.98
C ASN A 109 -7.81 5.43 -12.34
N ASN A 110 -7.00 4.79 -13.19
CA ASN A 110 -7.46 4.29 -14.49
C ASN A 110 -8.55 3.25 -14.33
N ARG A 111 -8.42 2.35 -13.36
CA ARG A 111 -9.46 1.36 -13.05
C ARG A 111 -10.77 2.05 -12.67
N SER A 112 -10.70 3.02 -11.77
CA SER A 112 -11.86 3.78 -11.31
C SER A 112 -12.53 4.53 -12.46
N GLN A 113 -11.75 5.22 -13.30
CA GLN A 113 -12.25 5.95 -14.47
C GLN A 113 -12.90 5.01 -15.48
N THR A 114 -12.26 3.88 -15.76
CA THR A 114 -12.80 2.88 -16.69
C THR A 114 -14.15 2.38 -16.20
N TYR A 115 -14.26 2.06 -14.92
CA TYR A 115 -15.51 1.62 -14.33
C TYR A 115 -16.59 2.70 -14.41
N ASN A 116 -16.25 3.94 -14.08
CA ASN A 116 -17.20 5.05 -14.10
C ASN A 116 -17.68 5.43 -15.51
N ASN A 117 -16.88 5.12 -16.52
CA ASN A 117 -17.21 5.42 -17.92
C ASN A 117 -17.96 4.29 -18.63
N LEU A 118 -18.16 3.15 -17.97
CA LEU A 118 -18.92 2.04 -18.56
C LEU A 118 -20.41 2.34 -18.57
N THR A 119 -21.07 2.02 -19.68
CA THR A 119 -22.53 2.11 -19.77
C THR A 119 -23.17 0.85 -19.17
N THR A 120 -24.49 0.91 -18.91
CA THR A 120 -25.24 -0.25 -18.43
C THR A 120 -25.12 -1.42 -19.42
N ALA A 121 -25.17 -1.13 -20.71
CA ALA A 121 -25.03 -2.16 -21.76
C ALA A 121 -23.66 -2.85 -21.70
N ASP A 122 -22.58 -2.08 -21.49
CA ASP A 122 -21.23 -2.62 -21.34
C ASP A 122 -21.12 -3.54 -20.13
N LEU A 123 -21.72 -3.13 -19.01
CA LEU A 123 -21.71 -3.92 -17.78
C LEU A 123 -22.49 -5.22 -17.94
N GLU A 124 -23.65 -5.19 -18.59
CA GLU A 124 -24.46 -6.37 -18.85
C GLU A 124 -23.73 -7.34 -19.75
N TYR A 125 -23.09 -6.87 -20.80
CA TYR A 125 -22.31 -7.69 -21.71
C TYR A 125 -21.16 -8.40 -20.98
N ARG A 126 -20.47 -7.71 -20.10
CA ARG A 126 -19.34 -8.27 -19.35
C ARG A 126 -19.76 -9.26 -18.28
N SER A 127 -20.94 -9.12 -17.72
CA SER A 127 -21.44 -10.04 -16.69
C SER A 127 -22.06 -11.30 -17.26
N ALA A 128 -22.31 -11.34 -18.55
CA ALA A 128 -22.77 -12.53 -19.23
C ALA A 128 -21.59 -13.44 -19.57
#